data_80c0e67cd9ea9e0befc374774f259fa5
#
_entry.id   80c0e67cd9ea9e0befc374774f259fa5
#
_cell.length_a   1.000
_cell.length_b   1.000
_cell.length_c   1.000
_cell.angle_alpha   90.00
_cell.angle_beta   90.00
_cell.angle_gamma   90.00
#
_symmetry.space_group_name_H-M   'P 1'
#
loop_
_entity.id
_entity.type
_entity.pdbx_description
1 polymer ?
#
loop_
_entity_poly.entity_id
_entity_poly.type
_entity_poly.pdbx_seq_one_letter_code
_entity_poly.pdbx_strand_id
1 'polypeptide(L)'
;MRRLLFLLLLSVSFFAQAEQTDEYEEGFFTAYLNREIEKAMSNDEAKDEPLQYGRHITKYVSAPQFGGYVIGKYGYSTENDADRNSFECRMVRMYVSGTILRDFKYRVQLELKNPAMRDYTLEWVRFKEFQVKVGQFKRCFTYDNPLNPWDVGMGNYSQVSQHMTALLKDDPSGEVAQNGRDLGLQLQGDLFPVGKDKHRLIRYQAAVYNGNGQNKKDNNKQKDWIGNIQVQPIKDLYIGLFGWTGTYTGSNGASVRRNRWALGTIYEHKDWSFRAEYAHHSGRNVQDFDSETQSWNPGYSRADGWYALVGVPFTPWLKVYCCYDVYREDATWGTMKSIYGICPNFQLHKNLKFQVQYNYINDRTSTDQNYHELWAQAYVRF
;
A
#
# COMPACT_ATOMS: atom_id res chain seq x y z
N MET A 1 21.17 25.28 18.26
CA MET A 1 21.26 24.07 17.38
C MET A 1 19.86 23.65 17.04
N ARG A 2 19.48 23.74 15.78
CA ARG A 2 18.11 23.46 15.32
C ARG A 2 17.81 21.98 15.39
N ARG A 3 16.82 21.63 16.14
CA ARG A 3 16.28 20.29 16.26
C ARG A 3 15.31 20.06 15.13
N LEU A 4 15.57 19.06 14.33
CA LEU A 4 14.59 18.56 13.37
C LEU A 4 13.90 17.34 13.97
N LEU A 5 12.64 17.48 14.26
CA LEU A 5 11.77 16.37 14.57
C LEU A 5 11.18 15.87 13.27
N PHE A 6 11.27 14.61 12.97
CA PHE A 6 10.60 14.04 11.85
C PHE A 6 9.73 12.86 12.25
N LEU A 7 8.54 12.95 11.82
CA LEU A 7 7.53 11.97 12.01
C LEU A 7 7.39 11.06 10.87
N LEU A 8 7.06 9.94 11.25
CA LEU A 8 6.81 8.87 10.41
C LEU A 8 5.41 8.44 10.35
N LEU A 9 4.93 8.56 9.25
CA LEU A 9 3.80 7.81 8.77
C LEU A 9 4.19 7.17 7.47
N LEU A 10 4.63 5.93 7.54
CA LEU A 10 5.22 5.38 6.37
C LEU A 10 5.03 3.92 6.17
N SER A 11 3.84 3.62 6.03
CA SER A 11 3.44 2.73 4.96
C SER A 11 2.74 3.50 3.84
N VAL A 12 2.71 4.81 3.98
CA VAL A 12 2.04 5.78 3.09
C VAL A 12 3.07 6.64 2.41
N SER A 13 4.26 6.15 2.25
CA SER A 13 5.38 6.90 1.74
C SER A 13 5.19 7.49 0.35
N PHE A 14 4.23 6.99 -0.40
CA PHE A 14 3.97 7.52 -1.72
C PHE A 14 3.18 8.82 -1.74
N PHE A 15 2.22 8.99 -0.84
CA PHE A 15 1.39 10.18 -0.81
C PHE A 15 1.90 11.27 0.10
N ALA A 16 2.59 10.93 1.17
CA ALA A 16 3.18 11.92 2.05
C ALA A 16 4.31 12.74 1.40
N GLN A 17 4.89 12.26 0.31
CA GLN A 17 5.93 13.00 -0.41
C GLN A 17 5.39 13.96 -1.48
N ALA A 18 4.15 13.79 -1.93
CA ALA A 18 3.49 14.77 -2.79
C ALA A 18 3.15 16.09 -2.07
N GLU A 19 3.17 16.09 -0.74
CA GLU A 19 2.71 17.19 0.11
C GLU A 19 3.80 18.14 0.62
N GLN A 20 4.99 18.14 0.06
CA GLN A 20 6.04 19.08 0.47
C GLN A 20 6.15 20.30 -0.45
N THR A 21 5.06 20.86 -0.87
CA THR A 21 5.06 22.15 -1.57
C THR A 21 4.17 23.15 -0.87
N ASP A 22 4.74 24.30 -0.60
CA ASP A 22 4.33 25.37 0.30
C ASP A 22 3.04 26.14 -0.03
N GLU A 23 2.08 25.57 -0.74
CA GLU A 23 0.78 26.24 -1.05
C GLU A 23 -0.37 25.26 -1.32
N TYR A 24 -0.27 24.04 -0.79
CA TYR A 24 -1.39 23.13 -0.81
C TYR A 24 -2.15 23.25 0.51
N GLU A 25 -3.46 23.37 0.46
CA GLU A 25 -4.27 22.96 1.60
C GLU A 25 -3.91 21.51 1.88
N GLU A 26 -3.00 21.33 2.83
CA GLU A 26 -2.55 20.05 3.33
C GLU A 26 -3.78 19.20 3.57
N GLY A 27 -3.79 18.00 3.01
CA GLY A 27 -4.86 17.06 3.29
C GLY A 27 -5.04 17.05 4.79
N PHE A 28 -6.27 17.22 5.26
CA PHE A 28 -6.61 17.52 6.65
C PHE A 28 -5.84 16.68 7.70
N PHE A 29 -5.38 15.50 7.32
CA PHE A 29 -4.58 14.61 8.18
C PHE A 29 -3.11 15.01 8.24
N THR A 30 -2.56 15.46 7.14
CA THR A 30 -1.16 15.91 7.07
C THR A 30 -1.02 17.24 7.78
N ALA A 31 -1.96 18.15 7.61
CA ALA A 31 -2.03 19.41 8.36
C ALA A 31 -2.18 19.17 9.87
N TYR A 32 -3.01 18.19 10.27
CA TYR A 32 -3.13 17.84 11.67
C TYR A 32 -1.83 17.25 12.24
N LEU A 33 -1.21 16.34 11.53
CA LEU A 33 0.07 15.75 11.95
C LEU A 33 1.17 16.79 12.02
N ASN A 34 1.33 17.62 10.99
CA ASN A 34 2.33 18.67 10.96
C ASN A 34 2.11 19.66 12.10
N ARG A 35 0.87 20.04 12.37
CA ARG A 35 0.53 20.93 13.49
C ARG A 35 0.76 20.29 14.87
N GLU A 36 0.51 18.99 15.04
CA GLU A 36 0.83 18.29 16.30
C GLU A 36 2.34 18.08 16.48
N ILE A 37 3.06 17.93 15.37
CA ILE A 37 4.53 17.93 15.36
C ILE A 37 5.07 19.30 15.72
N GLU A 38 4.58 20.37 15.09
CA GLU A 38 5.00 21.74 15.41
C GLU A 38 4.72 22.07 16.87
N LYS A 39 3.59 21.66 17.41
CA LYS A 39 3.30 21.82 18.85
C LYS A 39 4.27 21.03 19.74
N ALA A 40 4.60 19.79 19.36
CA ALA A 40 5.59 19.00 20.09
C ALA A 40 7.00 19.62 19.98
N MET A 41 7.31 20.25 18.84
CA MET A 41 8.58 20.95 18.61
C MET A 41 8.67 22.28 19.37
N SER A 42 7.59 23.06 19.43
CA SER A 42 7.55 24.34 20.14
C SER A 42 7.61 24.21 21.67
N ASN A 43 7.14 23.08 22.20
CA ASN A 43 7.27 22.77 23.63
C ASN A 43 8.66 22.27 24.04
N ASP A 44 9.59 22.09 23.11
CA ASP A 44 10.91 21.53 23.36
C ASP A 44 12.01 22.60 23.54
N GLU A 45 11.63 23.89 23.63
CA GLU A 45 12.50 24.97 24.11
C GLU A 45 12.73 24.94 25.62
N ALA A 46 12.59 23.77 26.25
CA ALA A 46 12.84 23.59 27.67
C ALA A 46 14.35 23.59 27.95
N LYS A 47 14.70 24.58 28.72
CA LYS A 47 15.92 24.95 29.44
C LYS A 47 16.87 23.78 29.78
N ASP A 48 18.16 24.08 29.79
CA ASP A 48 19.27 23.29 30.31
C ASP A 48 19.10 23.00 31.82
N GLU A 49 18.24 22.09 32.19
CA GLU A 49 18.15 21.55 33.55
C GLU A 49 18.87 20.19 33.66
N PRO A 50 19.44 19.86 34.85
CA PRO A 50 20.17 18.61 35.03
C PRO A 50 19.27 17.39 34.84
N LEU A 51 19.80 16.44 34.11
CA LEU A 51 19.13 15.27 33.51
C LEU A 51 18.65 14.27 34.54
N GLN A 52 17.37 14.12 34.75
CA GLN A 52 16.79 12.94 35.36
C GLN A 52 16.75 11.75 34.37
N TYR A 53 16.94 10.53 34.85
CA TYR A 53 17.13 9.30 34.06
C TYR A 53 16.12 9.07 32.90
N GLY A 54 14.91 9.59 33.01
CA GLY A 54 13.90 9.53 31.94
C GLY A 54 14.03 10.62 30.84
N ARG A 55 14.71 11.72 31.10
CA ARG A 55 14.87 12.86 30.17
C ARG A 55 15.99 12.68 29.15
N HIS A 56 16.94 11.78 29.41
CA HIS A 56 18.01 11.47 28.47
C HIS A 56 17.50 10.84 27.17
N ILE A 57 16.45 10.03 27.26
CA ILE A 57 15.86 9.35 26.09
C ILE A 57 15.21 10.36 25.18
N THR A 58 14.49 11.35 25.69
CA THR A 58 13.78 12.35 24.87
C THR A 58 14.70 13.31 24.10
N LYS A 59 15.96 13.43 24.47
CA LYS A 59 16.94 14.22 23.70
C LYS A 59 17.30 13.57 22.36
N TYR A 60 17.24 12.24 22.27
CA TYR A 60 17.63 11.45 21.12
C TYR A 60 16.47 10.70 20.46
N VAL A 61 15.37 10.55 21.14
CA VAL A 61 14.18 9.85 20.68
C VAL A 61 12.96 10.74 20.86
N SER A 62 12.18 10.94 19.80
CA SER A 62 10.90 11.65 19.91
C SER A 62 9.92 10.88 20.80
N ALA A 63 8.97 11.57 21.40
CA ALA A 63 7.86 10.92 22.07
C ALA A 63 7.18 9.95 21.08
N PRO A 64 6.93 8.69 21.47
CA PRO A 64 6.24 7.74 20.61
C PRO A 64 4.82 8.24 20.27
N GLN A 65 4.48 8.18 19.01
CA GLN A 65 3.14 8.50 18.56
C GLN A 65 2.33 7.23 18.38
N PHE A 66 1.19 7.19 19.03
CA PHE A 66 0.24 6.10 18.94
C PHE A 66 -0.91 6.50 18.02
N GLY A 67 -1.33 5.58 17.20
CA GLY A 67 -2.51 5.78 16.37
C GLY A 67 -3.06 4.44 15.91
N GLY A 68 -4.24 4.49 15.34
CA GLY A 68 -4.89 3.29 14.85
C GLY A 68 -6.14 3.58 14.07
N TYR A 69 -6.74 2.53 13.54
CA TYR A 69 -8.02 2.61 12.88
C TYR A 69 -8.77 1.29 12.91
N VAL A 70 -10.08 1.41 12.89
CA VAL A 70 -11.03 0.30 12.81
C VAL A 70 -11.87 0.49 11.55
N ILE A 71 -12.09 -0.61 10.83
CA ILE A 71 -12.97 -0.64 9.67
C ILE A 71 -14.03 -1.71 9.90
N GLY A 72 -15.27 -1.29 10.08
CA GLY A 72 -16.43 -2.16 10.05
C GLY A 72 -17.00 -2.24 8.64
N LYS A 73 -17.55 -3.38 8.25
CA LYS A 73 -18.14 -3.62 6.94
C LYS A 73 -19.44 -4.41 7.07
N TYR A 74 -20.45 -4.00 6.33
CA TYR A 74 -21.57 -4.83 5.92
C TYR A 74 -21.37 -5.19 4.46
N GLY A 75 -21.52 -6.46 4.11
CA GLY A 75 -21.39 -6.97 2.74
C GLY A 75 -22.63 -7.75 2.32
N TYR A 76 -23.06 -7.54 1.09
CA TYR A 76 -24.09 -8.30 0.42
C TYR A 76 -23.58 -8.71 -0.96
N SER A 77 -23.83 -9.97 -1.36
CA SER A 77 -23.51 -10.48 -2.70
C SER A 77 -24.69 -11.27 -3.25
N THR A 78 -24.87 -11.23 -4.56
CA THR A 78 -25.79 -12.09 -5.27
C THR A 78 -25.14 -13.35 -5.84
N GLU A 79 -23.83 -13.51 -5.67
CA GLU A 79 -23.09 -14.73 -6.06
C GLU A 79 -23.62 -15.93 -5.29
N ASN A 80 -23.91 -17.06 -5.98
CA ASN A 80 -24.65 -18.18 -5.40
C ASN A 80 -23.93 -18.86 -4.23
N ASP A 81 -22.60 -18.94 -4.28
CA ASP A 81 -21.76 -19.63 -3.31
C ASP A 81 -21.16 -18.72 -2.23
N ALA A 82 -21.52 -17.42 -2.21
CA ALA A 82 -20.98 -16.47 -1.28
C ALA A 82 -21.88 -16.29 -0.04
N ASP A 83 -21.27 -15.83 1.05
CA ASP A 83 -21.96 -15.25 2.20
C ASP A 83 -22.74 -14.01 1.75
N ARG A 84 -24.04 -14.19 1.52
CA ARG A 84 -24.89 -13.21 0.84
C ARG A 84 -25.16 -11.96 1.66
N ASN A 85 -25.01 -12.06 2.98
CA ASN A 85 -25.39 -10.99 3.90
C ASN A 85 -24.64 -11.12 5.23
N SER A 86 -23.68 -10.26 5.48
CA SER A 86 -22.91 -10.35 6.71
C SER A 86 -22.38 -9.00 7.20
N PHE A 87 -22.33 -8.86 8.53
CA PHE A 87 -21.53 -7.84 9.20
C PHE A 87 -20.17 -8.41 9.58
N GLU A 88 -19.12 -7.68 9.32
CA GLU A 88 -17.77 -8.05 9.71
C GLU A 88 -16.98 -6.86 10.23
N CYS A 89 -16.09 -7.13 11.17
CA CYS A 89 -14.97 -6.24 11.43
C CYS A 89 -13.91 -6.53 10.36
N ARG A 90 -13.74 -5.66 9.39
CA ARG A 90 -12.78 -5.85 8.31
C ARG A 90 -11.34 -5.77 8.81
N MET A 91 -11.05 -4.80 9.69
CA MET A 91 -9.69 -4.49 10.08
C MET A 91 -9.65 -3.71 11.40
N VAL A 92 -8.70 -4.06 12.27
CA VAL A 92 -8.36 -3.30 13.47
C VAL A 92 -6.85 -3.16 13.52
N ARG A 93 -6.33 -1.97 13.31
CA ARG A 93 -4.89 -1.70 13.31
C ARG A 93 -4.49 -0.69 14.34
N MET A 94 -3.37 -0.96 14.98
CA MET A 94 -2.67 -0.03 15.84
C MET A 94 -1.22 0.11 15.38
N TYR A 95 -0.66 1.29 15.56
CA TYR A 95 0.75 1.53 15.27
C TYR A 95 1.38 2.47 16.28
N VAL A 96 2.68 2.31 16.40
CA VAL A 96 3.57 3.21 17.11
C VAL A 96 4.65 3.66 16.14
N SER A 97 4.96 4.93 16.16
CA SER A 97 6.01 5.51 15.31
C SER A 97 6.74 6.63 16.04
N GLY A 98 7.93 6.94 15.57
CA GLY A 98 8.73 8.02 16.11
C GLY A 98 10.06 8.18 15.38
N THR A 99 10.92 9.05 15.94
CA THR A 99 12.22 9.39 15.35
C THR A 99 13.32 9.14 16.37
N ILE A 100 14.44 8.59 15.93
CA ILE A 100 15.65 8.39 16.69
C ILE A 100 16.78 9.17 16.02
N LEU A 101 17.60 9.89 16.81
CA LEU A 101 18.76 10.63 16.30
C LEU A 101 18.45 11.54 15.11
N ARG A 102 17.26 12.16 15.07
CA ARG A 102 16.74 13.07 14.03
C ARG A 102 16.49 12.44 12.67
N ASP A 103 17.39 11.60 12.20
CA ASP A 103 17.44 11.11 10.83
C ASP A 103 16.87 9.69 10.69
N PHE A 104 16.62 8.99 11.80
CA PHE A 104 16.10 7.62 11.79
C PHE A 104 14.66 7.60 12.24
N LYS A 105 13.81 7.15 11.38
CA LYS A 105 12.40 6.96 11.65
C LYS A 105 12.13 5.50 11.93
N TYR A 106 11.23 5.22 12.87
CA TYR A 106 10.75 3.86 13.14
C TYR A 106 9.25 3.78 13.10
N ARG A 107 8.74 2.64 12.71
CA ARG A 107 7.32 2.30 12.78
C ARG A 107 7.12 0.83 13.11
N VAL A 108 6.17 0.58 14.01
CA VAL A 108 5.66 -0.76 14.32
C VAL A 108 4.15 -0.72 14.16
N GLN A 109 3.57 -1.61 13.37
CA GLN A 109 2.13 -1.71 13.13
C GLN A 109 1.64 -3.14 13.37
N LEU A 110 0.54 -3.26 14.08
CA LEU A 110 -0.13 -4.50 14.43
C LEU A 110 -1.53 -4.55 13.81
N GLU A 111 -1.94 -5.72 13.36
CA GLU A 111 -3.32 -6.08 13.07
C GLU A 111 -3.86 -6.87 14.26
N LEU A 112 -5.00 -6.46 14.80
CA LEU A 112 -5.57 -7.07 16.01
C LEU A 112 -6.70 -8.06 15.71
N LYS A 113 -7.43 -7.90 14.59
CA LYS A 113 -8.49 -8.86 14.20
C LYS A 113 -7.94 -10.26 13.96
N ASN A 114 -6.89 -10.36 13.15
CA ASN A 114 -6.10 -11.56 12.93
C ASN A 114 -4.66 -11.22 13.35
N PRO A 115 -4.30 -11.47 14.62
CA PRO A 115 -3.08 -10.92 15.20
C PRO A 115 -1.84 -11.21 14.36
N ALA A 116 -1.23 -10.13 13.87
CA ALA A 116 -0.02 -10.23 13.07
C ALA A 116 0.75 -8.89 13.08
N MET A 117 2.08 -9.00 13.07
CA MET A 117 2.95 -7.86 12.79
C MET A 117 2.77 -7.46 11.33
N ARG A 118 2.43 -6.19 11.08
CA ARG A 118 2.31 -5.66 9.72
C ARG A 118 3.60 -4.98 9.29
N ASP A 119 3.87 -3.83 9.84
CA ASP A 119 5.11 -3.10 9.56
C ASP A 119 5.99 -3.10 10.81
N TYR A 120 7.28 -3.30 10.62
CA TYR A 120 8.32 -2.98 11.59
C TYR A 120 9.53 -2.50 10.81
N THR A 121 9.76 -1.19 10.84
CA THR A 121 10.73 -0.53 9.98
C THR A 121 11.61 0.43 10.73
N LEU A 122 12.84 0.52 10.25
CA LEU A 122 13.74 1.62 10.52
C LEU A 122 14.12 2.26 9.19
N GLU A 123 14.03 3.58 9.11
CA GLU A 123 14.25 4.33 7.88
C GLU A 123 15.19 5.51 8.15
N TRP A 124 16.30 5.57 7.42
CA TRP A 124 17.21 6.71 7.44
C TRP A 124 16.80 7.70 6.37
N VAL A 125 16.47 8.94 6.77
CA VAL A 125 15.80 9.93 5.91
C VAL A 125 16.53 11.28 5.84
N ARG A 126 17.84 11.27 6.06
CA ARG A 126 18.63 12.51 6.12
C ARG A 126 18.57 13.34 4.83
N PHE A 127 18.57 12.70 3.68
CA PHE A 127 18.54 13.35 2.38
C PHE A 127 17.28 12.97 1.62
N LYS A 128 16.70 13.93 0.90
CA LYS A 128 15.54 13.65 0.03
C LYS A 128 15.93 12.78 -1.16
N GLU A 129 17.16 12.99 -1.63
CA GLU A 129 17.72 12.29 -2.80
C GLU A 129 18.12 10.84 -2.51
N PHE A 130 18.37 10.50 -1.25
CA PHE A 130 18.83 9.18 -0.85
C PHE A 130 18.39 8.83 0.56
N GLN A 131 17.56 7.82 0.67
CA GLN A 131 17.02 7.28 1.93
C GLN A 131 17.14 5.78 1.93
N VAL A 132 17.29 5.19 3.11
CA VAL A 132 17.42 3.74 3.31
C VAL A 132 16.37 3.26 4.28
N LYS A 133 15.63 2.22 3.91
CA LYS A 133 14.58 1.61 4.72
C LYS A 133 14.86 0.13 4.91
N VAL A 134 14.80 -0.35 6.15
CA VAL A 134 14.99 -1.76 6.50
C VAL A 134 13.85 -2.25 7.35
N GLY A 135 13.56 -3.54 7.28
CA GLY A 135 12.51 -4.19 8.06
C GLY A 135 11.44 -4.83 7.20
N GLN A 136 10.26 -5.02 7.78
CA GLN A 136 9.08 -5.51 7.05
C GLN A 136 8.18 -4.35 6.69
N PHE A 137 7.89 -4.22 5.40
CA PHE A 137 7.03 -3.17 4.85
C PHE A 137 6.40 -3.60 3.52
N LYS A 138 5.48 -2.80 3.02
CA LYS A 138 4.83 -3.06 1.74
C LYS A 138 5.84 -2.99 0.59
N ARG A 139 5.74 -3.95 -0.34
CA ARG A 139 6.59 -4.01 -1.53
C ARG A 139 6.36 -2.80 -2.42
N CYS A 140 7.41 -2.23 -2.97
CA CYS A 140 7.37 -1.04 -3.85
C CYS A 140 6.98 -1.40 -5.29
N PHE A 141 5.94 -2.22 -5.44
CA PHE A 141 5.36 -2.63 -6.72
C PHE A 141 3.92 -2.16 -6.81
N THR A 142 3.53 -1.51 -7.90
CA THR A 142 2.28 -0.78 -8.14
C THR A 142 2.13 0.50 -7.30
N TYR A 143 1.23 1.40 -7.70
CA TYR A 143 0.83 2.56 -6.89
C TYR A 143 -0.13 2.19 -5.78
N ASP A 144 -0.97 1.20 -6.05
CA ASP A 144 -2.06 0.84 -5.14
C ASP A 144 -1.59 0.07 -3.90
N ASN A 145 -0.60 -0.84 -4.04
CA ASN A 145 -0.12 -1.64 -2.91
C ASN A 145 0.36 -0.82 -1.70
N PRO A 146 1.16 0.25 -1.85
CA PRO A 146 1.63 1.06 -0.73
C PRO A 146 0.53 1.81 0.02
N LEU A 147 -0.64 2.03 -0.58
CA LEU A 147 -1.70 2.83 0.02
C LEU A 147 -2.20 2.27 1.35
N ASN A 148 -2.63 3.16 2.22
CA ASN A 148 -3.39 2.79 3.39
C ASN A 148 -4.83 2.42 2.96
N PRO A 149 -5.48 1.43 3.60
CA PRO A 149 -6.89 1.12 3.34
C PRO A 149 -7.84 2.32 3.46
N TRP A 150 -7.47 3.33 4.25
CA TRP A 150 -8.22 4.58 4.35
C TRP A 150 -8.22 5.37 3.04
N ASP A 151 -7.11 5.32 2.27
CA ASP A 151 -6.83 6.23 1.15
C ASP A 151 -7.05 5.58 -0.23
N VAL A 152 -7.46 4.32 -0.26
CA VAL A 152 -7.69 3.59 -1.51
C VAL A 152 -8.79 4.22 -2.38
N GLY A 153 -9.78 4.85 -1.74
CA GLY A 153 -10.94 5.45 -2.42
C GLY A 153 -12.09 4.45 -2.61
N MET A 154 -11.79 3.25 -3.06
CA MET A 154 -12.73 2.11 -3.10
C MET A 154 -12.71 1.36 -1.77
N GLY A 155 -13.72 0.53 -1.54
CA GLY A 155 -13.78 -0.34 -0.37
C GLY A 155 -12.73 -1.46 -0.38
N ASN A 156 -12.03 -1.69 -1.48
CA ASN A 156 -10.94 -2.62 -1.60
C ASN A 156 -9.87 -2.11 -2.58
N TYR A 157 -8.70 -2.72 -2.57
CA TYR A 157 -7.62 -2.50 -3.54
C TYR A 157 -7.99 -3.07 -4.91
N SER A 158 -7.31 -2.63 -5.96
CA SER A 158 -7.43 -3.20 -7.30
C SER A 158 -7.07 -4.69 -7.33
N GLN A 159 -7.67 -5.44 -8.24
CA GLN A 159 -7.32 -6.85 -8.44
C GLN A 159 -5.84 -7.02 -8.81
N VAL A 160 -5.29 -6.07 -9.57
CA VAL A 160 -3.85 -6.02 -9.85
C VAL A 160 -3.03 -6.08 -8.56
N SER A 161 -3.31 -5.19 -7.60
CA SER A 161 -2.58 -5.21 -6.33
C SER A 161 -2.93 -6.41 -5.47
N GLN A 162 -4.20 -6.86 -5.47
CA GLN A 162 -4.62 -8.01 -4.67
C GLN A 162 -3.86 -9.28 -5.05
N HIS A 163 -3.70 -9.57 -6.34
CA HIS A 163 -3.01 -10.74 -6.85
C HIS A 163 -1.50 -10.51 -7.02
N MET A 164 -1.09 -9.50 -7.79
CA MET A 164 0.31 -9.31 -8.18
C MET A 164 1.26 -8.99 -7.00
N THR A 165 0.72 -8.58 -5.85
CA THR A 165 1.52 -8.34 -4.66
C THR A 165 1.17 -9.27 -3.49
N ALA A 166 0.33 -10.26 -3.71
CA ALA A 166 -0.28 -11.08 -2.66
C ALA A 166 -0.90 -10.23 -1.54
N LEU A 167 -1.61 -9.15 -1.89
CA LEU A 167 -2.14 -8.24 -0.88
C LEU A 167 -3.34 -8.83 -0.15
N LEU A 168 -4.30 -9.40 -0.88
CA LEU A 168 -5.53 -10.01 -0.34
C LEU A 168 -5.93 -11.30 -1.05
N LYS A 169 -5.30 -11.64 -2.15
CA LYS A 169 -5.55 -12.82 -2.98
C LYS A 169 -4.27 -13.62 -3.14
N ASP A 170 -4.41 -14.80 -3.68
CA ASP A 170 -3.28 -15.65 -3.97
C ASP A 170 -2.41 -15.04 -5.06
N ASP A 171 -1.13 -15.20 -4.89
CA ASP A 171 -0.12 -14.75 -5.85
C ASP A 171 -0.11 -15.70 -7.05
N PRO A 172 0.07 -15.21 -8.30
CA PRO A 172 0.18 -16.06 -9.48
C PRO A 172 1.28 -17.12 -9.40
N SER A 173 2.25 -16.98 -8.48
CA SER A 173 3.32 -17.97 -8.26
C SER A 173 2.96 -19.03 -7.23
N GLY A 174 1.89 -18.86 -6.45
CA GLY A 174 1.46 -19.78 -5.39
C GLY A 174 1.01 -19.08 -4.11
N GLU A 175 0.96 -19.83 -3.02
CA GLU A 175 0.50 -19.38 -1.71
C GLU A 175 1.55 -18.53 -0.99
N VAL A 176 1.74 -17.31 -1.42
CA VAL A 176 2.62 -16.33 -0.76
C VAL A 176 1.88 -15.70 0.42
N ALA A 177 2.57 -15.50 1.54
CA ALA A 177 1.96 -14.86 2.70
C ALA A 177 1.42 -13.47 2.35
N GLN A 178 0.11 -13.30 2.59
CA GLN A 178 -0.67 -12.14 2.14
C GLN A 178 -0.28 -10.82 2.82
N ASN A 179 -0.94 -9.75 2.44
CA ASN A 179 -0.82 -8.34 2.86
C ASN A 179 0.21 -7.48 2.11
N GLY A 180 0.75 -7.95 0.98
CA GLY A 180 1.60 -7.15 0.10
C GLY A 180 2.93 -6.72 0.71
N ARG A 181 3.34 -7.39 1.82
CA ARG A 181 4.55 -7.05 2.59
C ARG A 181 5.62 -8.11 2.49
N ASP A 182 6.85 -7.69 2.77
CA ASP A 182 7.97 -8.60 2.90
C ASP A 182 9.06 -7.98 3.77
N LEU A 183 9.99 -8.81 4.25
CA LEU A 183 11.18 -8.37 4.96
C LEU A 183 12.28 -8.05 3.96
N GLY A 184 12.86 -6.86 4.06
CA GLY A 184 13.87 -6.44 3.10
C GLY A 184 14.57 -5.13 3.42
N LEU A 185 15.32 -4.66 2.44
CA LEU A 185 16.01 -3.39 2.41
C LEU A 185 15.61 -2.63 1.14
N GLN A 186 15.29 -1.35 1.29
CA GLN A 186 14.92 -0.45 0.19
C GLN A 186 15.77 0.81 0.20
N LEU A 187 16.25 1.18 -0.96
CA LEU A 187 16.81 2.50 -1.27
C LEU A 187 15.74 3.30 -2.01
N GLN A 188 15.60 4.58 -1.67
CA GLN A 188 14.62 5.45 -2.31
C GLN A 188 15.08 6.90 -2.30
N GLY A 189 14.51 7.70 -3.19
CA GLY A 189 14.79 9.13 -3.20
C GLY A 189 14.04 9.87 -4.29
N ASP A 190 14.05 11.20 -4.15
CA ASP A 190 13.44 12.16 -5.06
C ASP A 190 14.52 13.09 -5.63
N LEU A 191 14.63 13.11 -6.96
CA LEU A 191 15.71 13.80 -7.67
C LEU A 191 15.17 14.98 -8.50
N PHE A 192 16.05 15.94 -8.77
CA PHE A 192 15.88 17.05 -9.70
C PHE A 192 14.65 17.92 -9.40
N PRO A 193 14.80 18.92 -8.52
CA PRO A 193 13.75 19.91 -8.31
C PRO A 193 13.54 20.73 -9.59
N VAL A 194 12.31 20.75 -10.11
CA VAL A 194 11.92 21.45 -11.35
C VAL A 194 10.67 22.31 -11.13
N GLY A 195 10.42 23.22 -12.06
CA GLY A 195 9.26 24.11 -11.99
C GLY A 195 9.41 25.24 -10.96
N LYS A 196 8.44 26.14 -10.93
CA LYS A 196 8.38 27.24 -9.94
C LYS A 196 8.09 26.73 -8.54
N ASP A 197 7.36 25.66 -8.43
CA ASP A 197 6.95 24.95 -7.22
C ASP A 197 8.02 23.97 -6.70
N LYS A 198 9.15 23.82 -7.42
CA LYS A 198 10.28 22.96 -7.05
C LYS A 198 9.87 21.50 -6.77
N HIS A 199 8.83 20.99 -7.46
CA HIS A 199 8.50 19.58 -7.37
C HIS A 199 9.67 18.71 -7.89
N ARG A 200 9.73 17.45 -7.46
CA ARG A 200 10.82 16.54 -7.83
C ARG A 200 10.45 15.79 -9.10
N LEU A 201 11.28 15.96 -10.15
CA LEU A 201 11.01 15.37 -11.46
C LEU A 201 11.03 13.84 -11.45
N ILE A 202 11.96 13.25 -10.71
CA ILE A 202 12.16 11.79 -10.68
C ILE A 202 12.08 11.30 -9.25
N ARG A 203 11.29 10.23 -9.05
CA ARG A 203 11.27 9.41 -7.84
C ARG A 203 11.75 8.01 -8.21
N TYR A 204 12.57 7.41 -7.35
CA TYR A 204 13.03 6.04 -7.53
C TYR A 204 12.92 5.23 -6.24
N GLN A 205 12.70 3.94 -6.40
CA GLN A 205 12.81 2.96 -5.32
C GLN A 205 13.48 1.70 -5.87
N ALA A 206 14.41 1.13 -5.12
CA ALA A 206 15.07 -0.13 -5.43
C ALA A 206 15.17 -0.95 -4.14
N ALA A 207 14.66 -2.16 -4.16
CA ALA A 207 14.55 -2.96 -2.95
C ALA A 207 14.91 -4.41 -3.18
N VAL A 208 15.42 -5.05 -2.13
CA VAL A 208 15.65 -6.49 -2.05
C VAL A 208 14.85 -7.06 -0.90
N TYR A 209 14.10 -8.13 -1.17
CA TYR A 209 13.23 -8.79 -0.21
C TYR A 209 13.51 -10.30 -0.13
N ASN A 210 13.05 -10.93 0.95
CA ASN A 210 13.14 -12.39 1.09
C ASN A 210 12.31 -13.15 0.05
N GLY A 211 11.17 -12.63 -0.36
CA GLY A 211 10.32 -13.24 -1.39
C GLY A 211 9.16 -14.08 -0.86
N ASN A 212 9.16 -14.48 0.40
CA ASN A 212 8.13 -15.36 1.00
C ASN A 212 6.93 -14.64 1.61
N GLY A 213 6.94 -13.30 1.58
CA GLY A 213 5.86 -12.49 2.12
C GLY A 213 5.95 -12.23 3.62
N GLN A 214 4.84 -11.72 4.15
CA GLN A 214 4.76 -11.21 5.52
C GLN A 214 5.08 -12.27 6.58
N ASN A 215 5.94 -11.90 7.55
CA ASN A 215 6.30 -12.71 8.71
C ASN A 215 6.90 -14.09 8.37
N LYS A 216 7.43 -14.25 7.17
CA LYS A 216 8.06 -15.49 6.73
C LYS A 216 9.57 -15.32 6.62
N LYS A 217 10.30 -16.33 7.07
CA LYS A 217 11.72 -16.46 6.78
C LYS A 217 11.91 -16.84 5.31
N ASP A 218 13.05 -16.51 4.76
CA ASP A 218 13.46 -17.01 3.47
C ASP A 218 13.60 -18.54 3.50
N ASN A 219 13.04 -19.21 2.51
CA ASN A 219 13.09 -20.67 2.36
C ASN A 219 13.94 -21.11 1.15
N ASN A 220 14.59 -20.15 0.47
CA ASN A 220 15.51 -20.42 -0.63
C ASN A 220 16.72 -19.49 -0.55
N LYS A 221 17.70 -19.64 -1.46
CA LYS A 221 18.91 -18.81 -1.48
C LYS A 221 18.76 -17.54 -2.33
N GLN A 222 17.60 -17.34 -2.95
CA GLN A 222 17.35 -16.25 -3.89
C GLN A 222 16.57 -15.13 -3.21
N LYS A 223 16.73 -13.93 -3.73
CA LYS A 223 16.03 -12.75 -3.26
C LYS A 223 15.13 -12.21 -4.35
N ASP A 224 14.05 -11.55 -3.93
CA ASP A 224 13.23 -10.76 -4.82
C ASP A 224 13.79 -9.35 -4.95
N TRP A 225 14.02 -8.93 -6.16
CA TRP A 225 14.45 -7.58 -6.51
C TRP A 225 13.25 -6.83 -7.09
N ILE A 226 12.89 -5.73 -6.44
CA ILE A 226 11.78 -4.88 -6.87
C ILE A 226 12.28 -3.45 -6.99
N GLY A 227 11.94 -2.81 -8.09
CA GLY A 227 12.30 -1.41 -8.29
C GLY A 227 11.26 -0.66 -9.10
N ASN A 228 11.25 0.65 -8.95
CA ASN A 228 10.47 1.53 -9.79
C ASN A 228 11.20 2.85 -10.04
N ILE A 229 10.83 3.45 -11.15
CA ILE A 229 11.17 4.81 -11.48
C ILE A 229 9.88 5.54 -11.89
N GLN A 230 9.70 6.71 -11.37
CA GLN A 230 8.51 7.53 -11.59
C GLN A 230 8.94 8.92 -12.02
N VAL A 231 8.27 9.46 -13.01
CA VAL A 231 8.47 10.83 -13.49
C VAL A 231 7.27 11.67 -13.08
N GLN A 232 7.53 12.84 -12.53
CA GLN A 232 6.53 13.84 -12.20
C GLN A 232 6.66 15.04 -13.17
N PRO A 233 6.05 14.97 -14.37
CA PRO A 233 6.22 16.03 -15.38
C PRO A 233 5.54 17.34 -14.99
N ILE A 234 4.47 17.28 -14.24
CA ILE A 234 3.79 18.38 -13.57
C ILE A 234 3.48 17.98 -12.14
N LYS A 235 3.33 18.95 -11.26
CA LYS A 235 3.00 18.71 -9.85
C LYS A 235 1.81 17.74 -9.72
N ASP A 236 1.93 16.77 -8.80
CA ASP A 236 0.90 15.79 -8.43
C ASP A 236 0.57 14.73 -9.50
N LEU A 237 1.16 14.79 -10.69
CA LEU A 237 1.04 13.75 -11.71
C LEU A 237 2.29 12.89 -11.76
N TYR A 238 2.19 11.62 -11.42
CA TYR A 238 3.27 10.65 -11.54
C TYR A 238 2.95 9.61 -12.61
N ILE A 239 3.95 9.31 -13.42
CA ILE A 239 3.94 8.21 -14.38
C ILE A 239 5.09 7.29 -13.98
N GLY A 240 4.82 6.03 -13.71
CA GLY A 240 5.78 5.10 -13.14
C GLY A 240 5.88 3.78 -13.88
N LEU A 241 7.12 3.31 -13.98
CA LEU A 241 7.45 1.96 -14.43
C LEU A 241 7.98 1.17 -13.23
N PHE A 242 7.45 -0.03 -13.04
CA PHE A 242 7.76 -0.93 -11.95
C PHE A 242 8.29 -2.25 -12.49
N GLY A 243 9.28 -2.82 -11.83
CA GLY A 243 9.85 -4.11 -12.16
C GLY A 243 10.04 -4.99 -10.93
N TRP A 244 9.82 -6.30 -11.10
CA TRP A 244 10.03 -7.29 -10.07
C TRP A 244 10.59 -8.56 -10.68
N THR A 245 11.72 -9.04 -10.16
CA THR A 245 12.27 -10.34 -10.50
C THR A 245 12.68 -11.08 -9.24
N GLY A 246 12.40 -12.36 -9.19
CA GLY A 246 12.70 -13.19 -8.03
C GLY A 246 12.35 -14.66 -8.24
N THR A 247 12.34 -15.41 -7.13
CA THR A 247 12.01 -16.83 -7.13
C THR A 247 11.17 -17.15 -5.89
N TYR A 248 10.09 -17.86 -6.09
CA TYR A 248 9.26 -18.39 -5.01
C TYR A 248 9.42 -19.90 -4.93
N THR A 249 9.58 -20.42 -3.72
CA THR A 249 9.65 -21.86 -3.45
C THR A 249 8.46 -22.26 -2.58
N GLY A 250 7.62 -23.14 -3.09
CA GLY A 250 6.45 -23.68 -2.41
C GLY A 250 6.79 -24.73 -1.35
N SER A 251 5.78 -25.08 -0.56
CA SER A 251 5.89 -26.13 0.46
C SER A 251 6.14 -27.54 -0.14
N ASN A 252 5.76 -27.75 -1.40
CA ASN A 252 6.02 -28.97 -2.18
C ASN A 252 7.46 -29.04 -2.74
N GLY A 253 8.32 -28.06 -2.43
CA GLY A 253 9.71 -28.01 -2.90
C GLY A 253 9.89 -27.44 -4.31
N ALA A 254 8.80 -27.17 -5.03
CA ALA A 254 8.88 -26.55 -6.34
C ALA A 254 9.38 -25.11 -6.25
N SER A 255 10.25 -24.71 -7.15
CA SER A 255 10.73 -23.34 -7.27
C SER A 255 10.38 -22.75 -8.62
N VAL A 256 9.73 -21.58 -8.60
CA VAL A 256 9.26 -20.87 -9.79
C VAL A 256 9.84 -19.46 -9.84
N ARG A 257 10.19 -19.00 -11.03
CA ARG A 257 10.58 -17.61 -11.24
C ARG A 257 9.35 -16.72 -11.22
N ARG A 258 9.51 -15.53 -10.66
CA ARG A 258 8.55 -14.43 -10.69
C ARG A 258 9.15 -13.26 -11.44
N ASN A 259 8.65 -12.97 -12.62
CA ASN A 259 9.00 -11.77 -13.37
C ASN A 259 7.75 -10.95 -13.58
N ARG A 260 7.75 -9.71 -13.08
CA ARG A 260 6.61 -8.80 -13.17
C ARG A 260 7.07 -7.43 -13.62
N TRP A 261 6.21 -6.78 -14.36
CA TRP A 261 6.36 -5.36 -14.64
C TRP A 261 4.99 -4.69 -14.56
N ALA A 262 5.00 -3.42 -14.26
CA ALA A 262 3.79 -2.62 -14.26
C ALA A 262 4.09 -1.22 -14.79
N LEU A 263 3.10 -0.65 -15.46
CA LEU A 263 3.09 0.74 -15.88
C LEU A 263 1.86 1.39 -15.24
N GLY A 264 2.04 2.54 -14.63
CA GLY A 264 0.93 3.21 -13.97
C GLY A 264 1.05 4.72 -14.01
N THR A 265 -0.06 5.36 -13.71
CA THR A 265 -0.15 6.80 -13.51
C THR A 265 -1.04 7.09 -12.32
N ILE A 266 -0.68 8.15 -11.59
CA ILE A 266 -1.47 8.67 -10.48
C ILE A 266 -1.47 10.19 -10.55
N TYR A 267 -2.63 10.79 -10.36
CA TYR A 267 -2.84 12.22 -10.26
C TYR A 267 -3.80 12.52 -9.12
N GLU A 268 -3.31 13.23 -8.12
CA GLU A 268 -4.09 13.66 -6.95
C GLU A 268 -3.96 15.17 -6.82
N HIS A 269 -5.00 15.91 -7.20
CA HIS A 269 -4.94 17.36 -7.19
C HIS A 269 -6.30 17.97 -6.83
N LYS A 270 -6.35 18.89 -5.86
CA LYS A 270 -7.57 19.60 -5.42
C LYS A 270 -8.75 18.65 -5.21
N ASP A 271 -8.54 17.60 -4.43
CA ASP A 271 -9.51 16.54 -4.14
C ASP A 271 -9.91 15.65 -5.33
N TRP A 272 -9.47 15.95 -6.56
CA TRP A 272 -9.59 15.02 -7.67
C TRP A 272 -8.58 13.90 -7.54
N SER A 273 -9.01 12.69 -7.83
CA SER A 273 -8.14 11.52 -7.90
C SER A 273 -8.25 10.85 -9.24
N PHE A 274 -7.11 10.48 -9.81
CA PHE A 274 -7.03 9.59 -10.95
C PHE A 274 -5.92 8.59 -10.73
N ARG A 275 -6.19 7.30 -10.90
CA ARG A 275 -5.19 6.23 -10.91
C ARG A 275 -5.51 5.23 -12.00
N ALA A 276 -4.49 4.82 -12.74
CA ALA A 276 -4.59 3.74 -13.70
C ALA A 276 -3.28 2.96 -13.72
N GLU A 277 -3.37 1.65 -13.70
CA GLU A 277 -2.21 0.77 -13.78
C GLU A 277 -2.51 -0.45 -14.64
N TYR A 278 -1.50 -0.92 -15.35
CA TYR A 278 -1.44 -2.24 -15.96
C TYR A 278 -0.27 -3.00 -15.34
N ALA A 279 -0.48 -4.26 -14.99
CA ALA A 279 0.59 -5.13 -14.54
C ALA A 279 0.54 -6.48 -15.25
N HIS A 280 1.72 -7.05 -15.46
CA HIS A 280 1.93 -8.33 -16.09
C HIS A 280 2.87 -9.20 -15.24
N HIS A 281 2.51 -10.47 -15.11
CA HIS A 281 3.31 -11.52 -14.49
C HIS A 281 3.67 -12.59 -15.52
N SER A 282 4.90 -13.07 -15.46
CA SER A 282 5.34 -14.29 -16.14
C SER A 282 6.07 -15.21 -15.15
N GLY A 283 5.68 -16.46 -15.14
CA GLY A 283 6.15 -17.49 -14.22
C GLY A 283 5.07 -18.53 -13.95
N ARG A 284 5.47 -19.70 -13.46
CA ARG A 284 4.54 -20.77 -13.10
C ARG A 284 4.03 -20.60 -11.69
N ASN A 285 2.93 -21.29 -11.38
CA ASN A 285 2.47 -21.51 -10.02
C ASN A 285 3.14 -22.78 -9.46
N VAL A 286 3.60 -22.74 -8.21
CA VAL A 286 4.21 -23.92 -7.56
C VAL A 286 3.21 -25.09 -7.40
N GLN A 287 1.91 -24.79 -7.36
CA GLN A 287 0.86 -25.81 -7.27
C GLN A 287 0.73 -26.65 -8.55
N ASP A 288 1.26 -26.17 -9.69
CA ASP A 288 1.31 -26.93 -10.94
C ASP A 288 2.38 -28.02 -10.94
N PHE A 289 3.22 -28.10 -9.91
CA PHE A 289 4.25 -29.11 -9.77
C PHE A 289 3.72 -30.33 -8.99
N ASP A 290 3.75 -31.47 -9.61
CA ASP A 290 3.48 -32.77 -9.00
C ASP A 290 4.78 -33.33 -8.39
N SER A 291 4.84 -33.35 -7.06
CA SER A 291 6.01 -33.86 -6.33
C SER A 291 6.18 -35.37 -6.38
N GLU A 292 5.11 -36.15 -6.68
CA GLU A 292 5.18 -37.60 -6.79
C GLU A 292 5.78 -38.03 -8.12
N THR A 293 5.29 -37.42 -9.21
CA THR A 293 5.78 -37.73 -10.55
C THR A 293 6.96 -36.88 -10.98
N GLN A 294 7.38 -35.88 -10.16
CA GLN A 294 8.42 -34.90 -10.47
C GLN A 294 8.18 -34.18 -11.81
N SER A 295 6.92 -33.94 -12.13
CA SER A 295 6.50 -33.34 -13.38
C SER A 295 5.69 -32.06 -13.17
N TRP A 296 5.63 -31.26 -14.24
CA TRP A 296 4.84 -30.01 -14.24
C TRP A 296 3.54 -30.23 -14.99
N ASN A 297 2.43 -30.01 -14.31
CA ASN A 297 1.14 -29.92 -14.96
C ASN A 297 1.05 -28.65 -15.83
N PRO A 298 0.19 -28.64 -16.85
CA PRO A 298 -0.11 -27.41 -17.58
C PRO A 298 -0.70 -26.37 -16.60
N GLY A 299 0.05 -25.33 -16.34
CA GLY A 299 -0.31 -24.28 -15.42
C GLY A 299 -0.12 -22.90 -16.03
N TYR A 300 -0.50 -21.88 -15.29
CA TYR A 300 -0.38 -20.51 -15.73
C TYR A 300 1.08 -20.10 -15.81
N SER A 301 1.49 -19.68 -16.99
CA SER A 301 2.81 -19.09 -17.22
C SER A 301 2.74 -17.56 -17.30
N ARG A 302 1.56 -16.98 -17.30
CA ARG A 302 1.29 -15.55 -17.36
C ARG A 302 0.03 -15.20 -16.59
N ALA A 303 0.00 -14.00 -16.03
CA ALA A 303 -1.21 -13.35 -15.54
C ALA A 303 -1.10 -11.86 -15.80
N ASP A 304 -2.20 -11.19 -16.01
CA ASP A 304 -2.18 -9.73 -16.15
C ASP A 304 -3.47 -9.08 -15.62
N GLY A 305 -3.42 -7.78 -15.49
CA GLY A 305 -4.57 -7.00 -15.08
C GLY A 305 -4.34 -5.51 -15.26
N TRP A 306 -5.43 -4.77 -15.24
CA TRP A 306 -5.40 -3.31 -15.28
C TRP A 306 -6.60 -2.73 -14.55
N TYR A 307 -6.44 -1.53 -14.09
CA TYR A 307 -7.57 -0.77 -13.58
C TYR A 307 -7.46 0.71 -13.94
N ALA A 308 -8.59 1.37 -13.94
CA ALA A 308 -8.70 2.81 -13.94
C ALA A 308 -9.69 3.24 -12.86
N LEU A 309 -9.31 4.24 -12.07
CA LEU A 309 -10.08 4.79 -10.97
C LEU A 309 -10.11 6.32 -11.09
N VAL A 310 -11.30 6.89 -10.98
CA VAL A 310 -11.52 8.34 -10.92
C VAL A 310 -12.27 8.66 -9.64
N GLY A 311 -11.80 9.64 -8.89
CA GLY A 311 -12.49 10.21 -7.73
C GLY A 311 -12.87 11.65 -7.99
N VAL A 312 -14.17 11.94 -7.98
CA VAL A 312 -14.75 13.26 -8.24
C VAL A 312 -15.24 13.88 -6.95
N PRO A 313 -14.73 15.04 -6.54
CA PRO A 313 -15.26 15.78 -5.38
C PRO A 313 -16.56 16.47 -5.77
N PHE A 314 -17.65 16.12 -5.09
CA PHE A 314 -18.95 16.79 -5.26
C PHE A 314 -19.17 17.89 -4.24
N THR A 315 -18.73 17.65 -3.01
CA THR A 315 -18.77 18.60 -1.89
C THR A 315 -17.53 18.39 -1.01
N PRO A 316 -17.21 19.27 -0.06
CA PRO A 316 -16.07 19.05 0.85
C PRO A 316 -16.16 17.77 1.69
N TRP A 317 -17.34 17.19 1.82
CA TRP A 317 -17.59 15.97 2.61
C TRP A 317 -18.00 14.76 1.75
N LEU A 318 -18.22 14.93 0.44
CA LEU A 318 -18.62 13.86 -0.48
C LEU A 318 -17.70 13.79 -1.69
N LYS A 319 -17.01 12.68 -1.82
CA LYS A 319 -16.22 12.31 -3.01
C LYS A 319 -16.73 10.98 -3.57
N VAL A 320 -17.00 10.90 -4.84
CA VAL A 320 -17.48 9.68 -5.48
C VAL A 320 -16.36 9.10 -6.33
N TYR A 321 -16.05 7.85 -6.08
CA TYR A 321 -15.10 7.09 -6.88
C TYR A 321 -15.82 6.15 -7.84
N CYS A 322 -15.31 6.07 -9.05
CA CYS A 322 -15.71 5.09 -10.05
C CYS A 322 -14.48 4.30 -10.48
N CYS A 323 -14.61 3.00 -10.67
CA CYS A 323 -13.53 2.17 -11.16
C CYS A 323 -13.99 1.16 -12.20
N TYR A 324 -13.08 0.85 -13.11
CA TYR A 324 -13.09 -0.34 -13.96
C TYR A 324 -11.82 -1.11 -13.66
N ASP A 325 -11.95 -2.38 -13.28
CA ASP A 325 -10.85 -3.19 -12.76
C ASP A 325 -10.92 -4.60 -13.35
N VAL A 326 -9.86 -5.06 -13.96
CA VAL A 326 -9.78 -6.34 -14.68
C VAL A 326 -8.56 -7.12 -14.23
N TYR A 327 -8.76 -8.40 -14.01
CA TYR A 327 -7.69 -9.37 -13.81
C TYR A 327 -7.92 -10.60 -14.68
N ARG A 328 -6.86 -11.15 -15.26
CA ARG A 328 -6.86 -12.38 -16.05
C ARG A 328 -5.79 -13.32 -15.51
N GLU A 329 -6.22 -14.43 -14.98
CA GLU A 329 -5.37 -15.35 -14.24
C GLU A 329 -4.31 -16.04 -15.12
N ASP A 330 -4.65 -16.29 -16.37
CA ASP A 330 -3.75 -16.87 -17.37
C ASP A 330 -3.45 -15.90 -18.53
N ALA A 331 -3.74 -14.61 -18.36
CA ALA A 331 -3.66 -13.57 -19.38
C ALA A 331 -4.57 -13.83 -20.60
N THR A 332 -5.63 -14.61 -20.45
CA THR A 332 -6.63 -14.86 -21.50
C THR A 332 -8.00 -14.29 -21.10
N TRP A 333 -8.85 -14.05 -22.09
CA TRP A 333 -10.22 -13.60 -21.84
C TRP A 333 -11.10 -14.68 -21.21
N GLY A 334 -10.71 -15.96 -21.32
CA GLY A 334 -11.41 -17.10 -20.70
C GLY A 334 -11.38 -17.05 -19.18
N THR A 335 -10.32 -16.51 -18.59
CA THR A 335 -10.11 -16.41 -17.13
C THR A 335 -10.27 -14.98 -16.62
N MET A 336 -10.99 -14.14 -17.35
CA MET A 336 -11.20 -12.74 -16.98
C MET A 336 -12.20 -12.59 -15.83
N LYS A 337 -11.82 -11.79 -14.85
CA LYS A 337 -12.71 -11.18 -13.87
C LYS A 337 -12.67 -9.66 -14.02
N SER A 338 -13.82 -9.03 -14.30
CA SER A 338 -13.93 -7.58 -14.37
C SER A 338 -14.92 -7.05 -13.34
N ILE A 339 -14.60 -5.88 -12.78
CA ILE A 339 -15.39 -5.17 -11.78
C ILE A 339 -15.68 -3.76 -12.28
N TYR A 340 -16.95 -3.40 -12.32
CA TYR A 340 -17.43 -2.03 -12.52
C TYR A 340 -17.94 -1.53 -11.19
N GLY A 341 -17.22 -0.61 -10.58
CA GLY A 341 -17.48 -0.15 -9.22
C GLY A 341 -17.82 1.33 -9.14
N ILE A 342 -18.76 1.67 -8.26
CA ILE A 342 -19.03 3.04 -7.83
C ILE A 342 -19.03 3.09 -6.31
N CYS A 343 -18.39 4.11 -5.74
CA CYS A 343 -18.17 4.21 -4.30
C CYS A 343 -18.26 5.67 -3.80
N PRO A 344 -19.45 6.16 -3.40
CA PRO A 344 -19.56 7.36 -2.60
C PRO A 344 -18.82 7.23 -1.27
N ASN A 345 -17.98 8.22 -0.99
CA ASN A 345 -17.21 8.35 0.23
C ASN A 345 -17.67 9.61 0.97
N PHE A 346 -18.13 9.44 2.20
CA PHE A 346 -18.63 10.49 3.07
C PHE A 346 -17.62 10.76 4.18
N GLN A 347 -16.86 11.83 4.05
CA GLN A 347 -15.91 12.28 5.07
C GLN A 347 -16.63 13.18 6.07
N LEU A 348 -17.17 12.60 7.14
CA LEU A 348 -17.97 13.34 8.13
C LEU A 348 -17.08 14.07 9.13
N HIS A 349 -15.92 13.54 9.42
CA HIS A 349 -14.90 14.14 10.27
C HIS A 349 -13.53 13.62 9.86
N LYS A 350 -12.47 14.31 10.20
CA LYS A 350 -11.08 13.85 9.94
C LYS A 350 -10.81 12.40 10.35
N ASN A 351 -11.51 11.94 11.38
CA ASN A 351 -11.36 10.62 11.98
C ASN A 351 -12.54 9.68 11.70
N LEU A 352 -13.52 10.13 10.92
CA LEU A 352 -14.74 9.36 10.64
C LEU A 352 -15.11 9.46 9.16
N LYS A 353 -15.11 8.32 8.48
CA LYS A 353 -15.50 8.20 7.08
C LYS A 353 -16.47 7.04 6.89
N PHE A 354 -17.47 7.22 6.05
CA PHE A 354 -18.35 6.18 5.56
C PHE A 354 -18.19 6.00 4.06
N GLN A 355 -18.31 4.76 3.61
CA GLN A 355 -18.34 4.42 2.20
C GLN A 355 -19.50 3.48 1.91
N VAL A 356 -20.15 3.69 0.77
CA VAL A 356 -21.08 2.73 0.19
C VAL A 356 -20.54 2.38 -1.18
N GLN A 357 -20.32 1.10 -1.45
CA GLN A 357 -19.78 0.64 -2.72
C GLN A 357 -20.74 -0.35 -3.36
N TYR A 358 -21.02 -0.12 -4.62
CA TYR A 358 -21.70 -1.07 -5.47
C TYR A 358 -20.74 -1.54 -6.56
N ASN A 359 -20.69 -2.86 -6.78
CA ASN A 359 -19.93 -3.52 -7.84
C ASN A 359 -20.86 -4.36 -8.70
N TYR A 360 -20.74 -4.20 -10.01
CA TYR A 360 -21.15 -5.20 -10.98
C TYR A 360 -19.93 -6.01 -11.38
N ILE A 361 -19.98 -7.32 -11.26
CA ILE A 361 -18.86 -8.23 -11.49
C ILE A 361 -19.23 -9.18 -12.63
N ASN A 362 -18.30 -9.29 -13.60
CA ASN A 362 -18.31 -10.35 -14.60
C ASN A 362 -17.07 -11.21 -14.38
N ASP A 363 -17.27 -12.44 -13.92
CA ASP A 363 -16.22 -13.40 -13.57
C ASP A 363 -16.41 -14.66 -14.40
N ARG A 364 -15.56 -14.84 -15.39
CA ARG A 364 -15.64 -16.01 -16.29
C ARG A 364 -15.12 -17.30 -15.67
N THR A 365 -14.49 -17.21 -14.50
CA THR A 365 -14.00 -18.38 -13.75
C THR A 365 -15.04 -18.89 -12.75
N SER A 366 -16.05 -18.08 -12.41
CA SER A 366 -17.13 -18.45 -11.50
C SER A 366 -18.27 -19.15 -12.22
N THR A 367 -18.96 -20.05 -11.52
CA THR A 367 -20.23 -20.66 -11.97
C THR A 367 -21.29 -19.59 -12.21
N ASP A 368 -21.30 -18.58 -11.37
CA ASP A 368 -22.14 -17.40 -11.47
C ASP A 368 -21.35 -16.29 -12.17
N GLN A 369 -21.38 -16.28 -13.49
CA GLN A 369 -20.54 -15.39 -14.27
C GLN A 369 -20.84 -13.89 -14.07
N ASN A 370 -22.06 -13.55 -13.64
CA ASN A 370 -22.47 -12.16 -13.43
C ASN A 370 -23.18 -12.00 -12.10
N TYR A 371 -22.62 -11.21 -11.23
CA TYR A 371 -23.21 -10.95 -9.93
C TYR A 371 -22.96 -9.53 -9.44
N HIS A 372 -23.64 -9.17 -8.36
CA HIS A 372 -23.60 -7.85 -7.77
C HIS A 372 -23.11 -7.91 -6.33
N GLU A 373 -22.33 -6.92 -5.93
CA GLU A 373 -21.94 -6.73 -4.53
C GLU A 373 -22.33 -5.33 -4.05
N LEU A 374 -22.82 -5.26 -2.83
CA LEU A 374 -23.05 -4.02 -2.13
C LEU A 374 -22.30 -4.05 -0.80
N TRP A 375 -21.45 -3.06 -0.56
CA TRP A 375 -20.70 -2.91 0.68
C TRP A 375 -20.99 -1.57 1.32
N ALA A 376 -21.27 -1.58 2.63
CA ALA A 376 -21.24 -0.38 3.46
C ALA A 376 -20.11 -0.51 4.46
N GLN A 377 -19.25 0.50 4.55
CA GLN A 377 -18.08 0.48 5.42
C GLN A 377 -18.02 1.75 6.27
N ALA A 378 -17.73 1.55 7.56
CA ALA A 378 -17.44 2.63 8.50
C ALA A 378 -15.97 2.58 8.90
N TYR A 379 -15.30 3.72 8.80
CA TYR A 379 -13.88 3.89 9.11
C TYR A 379 -13.74 4.86 10.27
N VAL A 380 -13.11 4.43 11.33
CA VAL A 380 -12.79 5.26 12.49
C VAL A 380 -11.29 5.20 12.73
N ARG A 381 -10.62 6.34 12.89
CA ARG A 381 -9.21 6.42 13.27
C ARG A 381 -9.00 7.29 14.49
N PHE A 382 -7.94 7.03 15.25
CA PHE A 382 -7.58 7.73 16.49
C PHE A 382 -6.07 7.88 16.60
#